data_66fedbdf1df929e2d22248891871dadd
#
_entry.id   66fedbdf1df929e2d22248891871dadd
#
_cell.length_a   1.000
_cell.length_b   1.000
_cell.length_c   1.000
_cell.angle_alpha   90.00
_cell.angle_beta   90.00
_cell.angle_gamma   90.00
#
_symmetry.space_group_name_H-M   'P 1'
#
loop_
_entity.id
_entity.type
_entity.pdbx_description
1 polymer ?
#
loop_
_entity_poly.entity_id
_entity_poly.type
_entity_poly.pdbx_seq_one_letter_code
_entity_poly.pdbx_strand_id
1 'polypeptide(L)' 'MGLLKYYSIGEFAKAIGKTTKTLKNWDENGKLKPVRVEDTGYRYYSQEQLDCFLFK' A
#
# COMPACT_ATOMS: atom_id res chain seq x y z
N MET A 1 -4.24 11.08 19.86
CA MET A 1 -3.86 11.56 18.61
C MET A 1 -3.45 10.47 17.65
N GLY A 2 -4.25 10.16 16.75
CA GLY A 2 -3.95 9.09 15.84
C GLY A 2 -3.14 9.58 14.65
N LEU A 3 -1.86 9.39 14.70
CA LEU A 3 -1.05 9.67 13.54
C LEU A 3 -1.22 8.51 12.59
N LEU A 4 -1.96 8.76 11.53
CA LEU A 4 -2.11 7.76 10.50
C LEU A 4 -0.79 7.62 9.78
N LYS A 5 -0.27 6.43 9.77
CA LYS A 5 0.99 6.18 9.10
C LYS A 5 0.71 5.59 7.72
N TYR A 6 1.31 6.21 6.72
CA TYR A 6 1.17 5.75 5.35
C TYR A 6 2.50 5.36 4.78
N TYR A 7 2.48 4.40 3.87
CA TYR A 7 3.67 3.91 3.22
C TYR A 7 3.56 4.17 1.73
N SER A 8 4.65 4.60 1.11
CA SER A 8 4.70 4.69 -0.34
C SER A 8 4.69 3.26 -0.90
N ILE A 9 4.43 3.15 -2.21
CA ILE A 9 4.39 1.83 -2.83
C ILE A 9 5.73 1.11 -2.67
N GLY A 10 6.84 1.85 -2.77
CA GLY A 10 8.16 1.25 -2.59
C GLY A 10 8.38 0.76 -1.18
N GLU A 11 7.98 1.58 -0.20
CA GLU A 11 8.14 1.22 1.20
C GLU A 11 7.26 0.03 1.57
N PHE A 12 6.03 0.04 1.08
CA PHE A 12 5.11 -1.04 1.38
C PHE A 12 5.59 -2.35 0.76
N ALA A 13 6.06 -2.30 -0.48
CA ALA A 13 6.59 -3.47 -1.15
C ALA A 13 7.75 -4.07 -0.37
N LYS A 14 8.64 -3.22 0.11
CA LYS A 14 9.79 -3.66 0.87
C LYS A 14 9.36 -4.31 2.18
N ALA A 15 8.35 -3.72 2.83
CA ALA A 15 7.87 -4.22 4.12
C ALA A 15 7.26 -5.61 4.00
N ILE A 16 6.58 -5.89 2.88
CA ILE A 16 5.93 -7.19 2.70
C ILE A 16 6.76 -8.18 1.88
N GLY A 17 7.95 -7.77 1.46
CA GLY A 17 8.84 -8.64 0.71
C GLY A 17 8.42 -8.86 -0.73
N LYS A 18 7.76 -7.89 -1.33
CA LYS A 18 7.31 -7.96 -2.72
C LYS A 18 7.90 -6.82 -3.51
N THR A 19 7.68 -6.84 -4.82
CA THR A 19 8.14 -5.75 -5.68
C THR A 19 7.02 -4.76 -5.92
N THR A 20 7.40 -3.53 -6.33
CA THR A 20 6.39 -2.53 -6.66
C THR A 20 5.55 -2.98 -7.85
N LYS A 21 6.15 -3.73 -8.76
CA LYS A 21 5.40 -4.26 -9.91
C LYS A 21 4.27 -5.18 -9.44
N THR A 22 4.55 -6.00 -8.45
CA THR A 22 3.53 -6.88 -7.88
C THR A 22 2.38 -6.06 -7.31
N LEU A 23 2.71 -4.99 -6.58
CA LEU A 23 1.67 -4.14 -6.00
C LEU A 23 0.84 -3.44 -7.06
N LYS A 24 1.47 -3.02 -8.15
CA LYS A 24 0.73 -2.40 -9.25
C LYS A 24 -0.23 -3.39 -9.89
N ASN A 25 0.20 -4.64 -10.05
CA ASN A 25 -0.67 -5.67 -10.57
C ASN A 25 -1.85 -5.93 -9.64
N TRP A 26 -1.59 -5.95 -8.34
CA TRP A 26 -2.65 -6.15 -7.35
C TRP A 26 -3.65 -5.01 -7.35
N ASP A 27 -3.18 -3.79 -7.59
CA ASP A 27 -4.05 -2.64 -7.73
C ASP A 27 -4.98 -2.82 -8.92
N GLU A 28 -4.43 -3.25 -10.05
CA GLU A 28 -5.20 -3.42 -11.27
C GLU A 28 -6.24 -4.53 -11.17
N ASN A 29 -5.89 -5.63 -10.52
CA ASN A 29 -6.82 -6.75 -10.41
C ASN A 29 -7.70 -6.67 -9.16
N GLY A 30 -7.54 -5.62 -8.36
CA GLY A 30 -8.39 -5.41 -7.19
C GLY A 30 -8.01 -6.20 -5.95
N LYS A 31 -6.88 -6.90 -5.99
CA LYS A 31 -6.48 -7.71 -4.84
C LYS A 31 -6.06 -6.86 -3.65
N LEU A 32 -5.36 -5.76 -3.91
CA LEU A 32 -4.94 -4.84 -2.86
C LEU A 32 -4.88 -3.45 -3.46
N LYS A 33 -5.85 -2.63 -3.08
CA LYS A 33 -5.96 -1.28 -3.62
C LYS A 33 -5.35 -0.26 -2.67
N PRO A 34 -4.48 0.61 -3.17
CA PRO A 34 -3.90 1.66 -2.34
C PRO A 34 -4.85 2.83 -2.18
N VAL A 35 -4.53 3.69 -1.23
CA VAL A 35 -5.17 5.00 -1.12
C VAL A 35 -4.47 5.90 -2.13
N ARG A 36 -5.24 6.58 -2.95
CA ARG A 36 -4.68 7.50 -3.93
C ARG A 36 -4.93 8.93 -3.53
N VAL A 37 -3.89 9.74 -3.69
CA VAL A 37 -4.01 11.18 -3.49
C VAL A 37 -4.44 11.78 -4.82
N GLU A 38 -5.61 12.41 -4.84
CA GLU A 38 -6.20 12.89 -6.08
C GLU A 38 -5.32 13.90 -6.81
N ASP A 39 -4.67 14.77 -6.04
CA ASP A 39 -3.88 15.84 -6.65
C ASP A 39 -2.68 15.33 -7.41
N THR A 40 -2.00 14.33 -6.86
CA THR A 40 -0.74 13.86 -7.42
C THR A 40 -0.83 12.48 -8.04
N GLY A 41 -1.85 11.73 -7.71
CA GLY A 41 -1.98 10.37 -8.20
C GLY A 41 -1.06 9.38 -7.52
N TYR A 42 -0.36 9.80 -6.47
CA TYR A 42 0.51 8.89 -5.74
C TYR A 42 -0.29 7.82 -5.04
N ARG A 43 0.29 6.64 -4.95
CA ARG A 43 -0.30 5.52 -4.25
C ARG A 43 0.31 5.41 -2.87
N TYR A 44 -0.56 5.36 -1.86
CA TYR A 44 -0.12 5.17 -0.48
C TYR A 44 -0.88 3.99 0.11
N TYR A 45 -0.21 3.29 1.01
CA TYR A 45 -0.81 2.18 1.73
C TYR A 45 -0.84 2.52 3.19
N SER A 46 -1.94 2.18 3.87
CA SER A 46 -2.10 2.51 5.27
C SER A 46 -1.47 1.44 6.16
N GLN A 47 -1.26 1.81 7.42
CA GLN A 47 -0.76 0.84 8.40
C GLN A 47 -1.74 -0.32 8.54
N GLU A 48 -3.05 -0.03 8.46
CA GLU A 48 -4.05 -1.08 8.54
C GLU A 48 -3.90 -2.09 7.41
N GLN A 49 -3.60 -1.61 6.22
CA GLN A 49 -3.40 -2.50 5.08
C GLN A 49 -2.18 -3.39 5.30
N LEU A 50 -1.13 -2.81 5.85
CA LEU A 50 0.08 -3.56 6.14
C LEU A 50 -0.20 -4.63 7.20
N ASP A 51 -0.87 -4.24 8.28
CA ASP A 51 -1.20 -5.18 9.35
C ASP A 51 -2.08 -6.32 8.83
N CYS A 52 -3.06 -5.97 8.03
CA CYS A 52 -3.96 -6.96 7.47
C CYS A 52 -3.21 -7.97 6.61
N PHE A 53 -2.21 -7.49 5.90
CA PHE A 53 -1.40 -8.36 5.05
C PHE A 53 -0.50 -9.28 5.87
N LEU A 54 0.13 -8.73 6.91
CA LEU A 54 1.10 -9.46 7.69
C LEU A 54 0.48 -10.41 8.72
N PHE A 55 -0.68 -10.06 9.22
CA PHE A 55 -1.29 -10.81 10.33
C PHE A 55 -2.62 -11.45 9.99
N LYS A 56 -2.84 -11.72 8.74
CA LYS A 56 -4.11 -12.34 8.36
C LYS A 56 -4.17 -13.81 8.78
#